data_4916f213deefbfc7cdba185c71456b5c
#
_entry.id   4916f213deefbfc7cdba185c71456b5c
#
_cell.length_a   1.000
_cell.length_b   1.000
_cell.length_c   1.000
_cell.angle_alpha   90.00
_cell.angle_beta   90.00
_cell.angle_gamma   90.00
#
_symmetry.space_group_name_H-M   'P 1'
#
loop_
_entity.id
_entity.type
_entity.pdbx_description
1 polymer ?
#
loop_
_entity_poly.entity_id
_entity_poly.type
_entity_poly.pdbx_seq_one_letter_code
_entity_poly.pdbx_strand_id
1 'polypeptide(L)'
;MKRSSKSKMSLPKKIFLWVFGILVILAFVAVVYVAAKIFITGNKIHNPLDRNHSELRDKKVSLNDGDPFTIALFGVDSDADRKKKGGGERSDSIMILSINPKTKKTEIVSIPRDTRAEIVGRGTTEKIAHAYAYGGPNMAVKSLEKLMNVPIDHYATIDMDGLHNMIDSIGGVDVVSNDTFTVDGVRFTKGQQTHVNGDQALKFIRSRKEEGAGGDFGRQQRQQIVLEAMANKIASPSSITHFNSLMNEIQNNVKTDLTLGDLNTIRSNYKDANDTINKHQLS
;
A
#
# COMPACT_ATOMS: atom_id res chain seq x y z
N MET A 1 62.40 -27.06 -25.10
CA MET A 1 61.15 -26.24 -25.15
C MET A 1 60.00 -27.14 -25.50
N LYS A 2 59.10 -27.52 -24.52
CA LYS A 2 57.89 -28.28 -24.76
C LYS A 2 56.76 -27.29 -25.21
N ARG A 3 56.33 -27.37 -26.46
CA ARG A 3 55.14 -26.67 -26.95
C ARG A 3 53.90 -27.28 -26.28
N SER A 4 53.28 -26.52 -25.39
CA SER A 4 51.96 -26.86 -24.82
C SER A 4 50.92 -26.85 -25.97
N SER A 5 50.40 -28.02 -26.32
CA SER A 5 49.29 -28.15 -27.27
C SER A 5 48.03 -27.68 -26.56
N LYS A 6 47.51 -26.50 -26.90
CA LYS A 6 46.18 -26.06 -26.48
C LYS A 6 45.14 -27.02 -27.07
N SER A 7 44.57 -27.86 -26.23
CA SER A 7 43.47 -28.75 -26.59
C SER A 7 42.30 -27.89 -27.11
N LYS A 8 41.91 -28.09 -28.36
CA LYS A 8 40.76 -27.41 -28.98
C LYS A 8 39.50 -27.98 -28.34
N MET A 9 38.72 -27.10 -27.68
CA MET A 9 37.42 -27.47 -27.11
C MET A 9 36.52 -28.10 -28.16
N SER A 10 35.82 -29.21 -27.81
CA SER A 10 34.89 -29.90 -28.70
C SER A 10 33.69 -28.99 -29.04
N LEU A 11 33.13 -29.14 -30.24
CA LEU A 11 32.02 -28.34 -30.74
C LEU A 11 30.81 -28.27 -29.77
N PRO A 12 30.35 -29.35 -29.14
CA PRO A 12 29.25 -29.33 -28.16
C PRO A 12 29.56 -28.49 -26.91
N LYS A 13 30.82 -28.51 -26.43
CA LYS A 13 31.24 -27.63 -25.30
C LYS A 13 31.21 -26.15 -25.67
N LYS A 14 31.57 -25.79 -26.92
CA LYS A 14 31.48 -24.41 -27.39
C LYS A 14 30.02 -23.95 -27.47
N ILE A 15 29.15 -24.77 -28.04
CA ILE A 15 27.70 -24.46 -28.14
C ILE A 15 27.11 -24.29 -26.73
N PHE A 16 27.43 -25.20 -25.79
CA PHE A 16 26.96 -25.09 -24.41
C PHE A 16 27.41 -23.77 -23.75
N LEU A 17 28.68 -23.38 -23.90
CA LEU A 17 29.19 -22.12 -23.34
C LEU A 17 28.52 -20.88 -23.96
N TRP A 18 28.23 -20.90 -25.28
CA TRP A 18 27.51 -19.83 -25.94
C TRP A 18 26.07 -19.73 -25.45
N VAL A 19 25.35 -20.85 -25.37
CA VAL A 19 23.97 -20.89 -24.85
C VAL A 19 23.94 -20.45 -23.39
N PHE A 20 24.86 -20.93 -22.56
CA PHE A 20 24.98 -20.51 -21.16
C PHE A 20 25.28 -19.01 -21.04
N GLY A 21 26.23 -18.50 -21.86
CA GLY A 21 26.54 -17.07 -21.89
C GLY A 21 25.32 -16.21 -22.27
N ILE A 22 24.53 -16.64 -23.28
CA ILE A 22 23.31 -15.93 -23.66
C ILE A 22 22.29 -15.96 -22.52
N LEU A 23 22.10 -17.09 -21.84
CA LEU A 23 21.17 -17.17 -20.70
C LEU A 23 21.60 -16.27 -19.54
N VAL A 24 22.89 -16.19 -19.25
CA VAL A 24 23.42 -15.27 -18.22
C VAL A 24 23.19 -13.81 -18.61
N ILE A 25 23.41 -13.45 -19.89
CA ILE A 25 23.13 -12.09 -20.38
C ILE A 25 21.63 -11.78 -20.28
N LEU A 26 20.76 -12.69 -20.68
CA LEU A 26 19.30 -12.50 -20.58
C LEU A 26 18.86 -12.35 -19.12
N ALA A 27 19.39 -13.17 -18.20
CA ALA A 27 19.10 -13.05 -16.78
C ALA A 27 19.60 -11.70 -16.23
N PHE A 28 20.78 -11.25 -16.62
CA PHE A 28 21.31 -9.93 -16.22
C PHE A 28 20.43 -8.79 -16.74
N VAL A 29 20.03 -8.83 -18.01
CA VAL A 29 19.12 -7.84 -18.62
C VAL A 29 17.77 -7.81 -17.89
N ALA A 30 17.21 -8.97 -17.53
CA ALA A 30 15.97 -9.06 -16.77
C ALA A 30 16.11 -8.42 -15.38
N VAL A 31 17.22 -8.68 -14.67
CA VAL A 31 17.49 -8.05 -13.36
C VAL A 31 17.61 -6.53 -13.48
N VAL A 32 18.35 -6.04 -14.47
CA VAL A 32 18.51 -4.59 -14.72
C VAL A 32 17.14 -3.96 -15.05
N TYR A 33 16.34 -4.62 -15.87
CA TYR A 33 15.00 -4.15 -16.21
C TYR A 33 14.08 -4.03 -14.98
N VAL A 34 14.05 -5.06 -14.13
CA VAL A 34 13.26 -5.05 -12.89
C VAL A 34 13.74 -3.94 -11.96
N ALA A 35 15.06 -3.82 -11.76
CA ALA A 35 15.62 -2.76 -10.92
C ALA A 35 15.28 -1.36 -11.44
N ALA A 36 15.38 -1.12 -12.75
CA ALA A 36 15.02 0.15 -13.38
C ALA A 36 13.52 0.47 -13.20
N LYS A 37 12.65 -0.52 -13.38
CA LYS A 37 11.20 -0.35 -13.17
C LYS A 37 10.88 0.02 -11.72
N ILE A 38 11.46 -0.67 -10.75
CA ILE A 38 11.30 -0.36 -9.32
C ILE A 38 11.79 1.07 -9.04
N PHE A 39 12.96 1.43 -9.54
CA PHE A 39 13.52 2.77 -9.33
C PHE A 39 12.65 3.89 -9.92
N ILE A 40 12.18 3.72 -11.16
CA ILE A 40 11.28 4.70 -11.82
C ILE A 40 9.97 4.81 -11.05
N THR A 41 9.36 3.68 -10.66
CA THR A 41 8.10 3.67 -9.90
C THR A 41 8.29 4.35 -8.55
N GLY A 42 9.34 4.03 -7.81
CA GLY A 42 9.62 4.63 -6.51
C GLY A 42 9.79 6.14 -6.56
N ASN A 43 10.54 6.66 -7.55
CA ASN A 43 10.69 8.10 -7.72
C ASN A 43 9.36 8.79 -8.09
N LYS A 44 8.48 8.11 -8.84
CA LYS A 44 7.21 8.68 -9.29
C LYS A 44 6.15 8.72 -8.17
N ILE A 45 6.17 7.75 -7.26
CA ILE A 45 5.25 7.71 -6.11
C ILE A 45 5.74 8.57 -4.94
N HIS A 46 7.05 8.90 -4.90
CA HIS A 46 7.62 9.66 -3.82
C HIS A 46 7.11 11.10 -3.82
N ASN A 47 6.43 11.48 -2.74
CA ASN A 47 5.85 12.80 -2.52
C ASN A 47 6.06 13.17 -1.04
N PRO A 48 7.16 13.87 -0.70
CA PRO A 48 7.53 14.13 0.68
C PRO A 48 6.53 15.04 1.39
N LEU A 49 6.41 14.90 2.70
CA LEU A 49 5.74 15.87 3.56
C LEU A 49 6.57 17.15 3.66
N ASP A 50 5.91 18.30 3.84
CA ASP A 50 6.54 19.62 4.01
C ASP A 50 7.16 19.81 5.40
N ARG A 51 7.70 18.72 5.96
CA ARG A 51 8.34 18.71 7.29
C ARG A 51 9.39 17.60 7.38
N ASN A 52 10.32 17.76 8.29
CA ASN A 52 11.37 16.76 8.51
C ASN A 52 10.90 15.59 9.41
N HIS A 53 10.09 15.88 10.44
CA HIS A 53 9.51 14.90 11.37
C HIS A 53 8.24 15.48 12.02
N SER A 54 7.51 14.63 12.75
CA SER A 54 6.35 15.05 13.55
C SER A 54 6.77 15.99 14.68
N GLU A 55 5.98 17.04 14.94
CA GLU A 55 6.18 17.94 16.09
C GLU A 55 5.93 17.24 17.44
N LEU A 56 5.28 16.07 17.43
CA LEU A 56 5.07 15.22 18.60
C LEU A 56 6.26 14.26 18.87
N ARG A 57 7.37 14.44 18.13
CA ARG A 57 8.62 13.70 18.35
C ARG A 57 9.79 14.63 18.56
N ASP A 58 10.69 14.24 19.46
CA ASP A 58 11.93 14.99 19.71
C ASP A 58 12.91 14.89 18.54
N LYS A 59 12.85 13.81 17.74
CA LYS A 59 13.72 13.57 16.59
C LYS A 59 13.02 12.72 15.52
N LYS A 60 13.56 12.76 14.31
CA LYS A 60 13.14 11.87 13.21
C LYS A 60 13.37 10.41 13.58
N VAL A 61 12.42 9.56 13.20
CA VAL A 61 12.51 8.09 13.36
C VAL A 61 13.61 7.54 12.48
N SER A 62 14.41 6.63 13.03
CA SER A 62 15.42 5.88 12.29
C SER A 62 14.91 4.49 11.94
N LEU A 63 14.47 4.31 10.70
CA LEU A 63 14.04 3.00 10.22
C LEU A 63 15.19 1.97 10.21
N ASN A 64 16.44 2.43 10.02
CA ASN A 64 17.62 1.57 10.03
C ASN A 64 17.89 0.98 11.42
N ASP A 65 17.58 1.74 12.48
CA ASP A 65 17.76 1.30 13.88
C ASP A 65 16.54 0.49 14.40
N GLY A 66 15.55 0.25 13.56
CA GLY A 66 14.34 -0.45 13.94
C GLY A 66 13.50 0.32 14.96
N ASP A 67 13.47 1.65 14.88
CA ASP A 67 12.60 2.45 15.72
C ASP A 67 11.14 2.20 15.39
N PRO A 68 10.24 2.14 16.38
CA PRO A 68 8.81 2.10 16.12
C PRO A 68 8.37 3.35 15.35
N PHE A 69 7.55 3.17 14.33
CA PHE A 69 7.03 4.28 13.53
C PHE A 69 5.54 4.16 13.28
N THR A 70 4.95 5.27 12.87
CA THR A 70 3.53 5.35 12.50
C THR A 70 3.38 5.80 11.06
N ILE A 71 2.39 5.23 10.37
CA ILE A 71 2.05 5.60 9.00
C ILE A 71 0.54 5.83 8.89
N ALA A 72 0.15 6.95 8.28
CA ALA A 72 -1.24 7.20 7.91
C ALA A 72 -1.50 6.65 6.51
N LEU A 73 -2.54 5.83 6.36
CA LEU A 73 -3.02 5.33 5.08
C LEU A 73 -4.32 6.07 4.70
N PHE A 74 -4.34 6.64 3.50
CA PHE A 74 -5.50 7.34 2.95
C PHE A 74 -6.00 6.64 1.70
N GLY A 75 -7.24 6.16 1.70
CA GLY A 75 -7.96 5.80 0.50
C GLY A 75 -8.69 7.05 -0.01
N VAL A 76 -8.30 7.58 -1.16
CA VAL A 76 -8.89 8.79 -1.71
C VAL A 76 -9.80 8.48 -2.89
N ASP A 77 -10.88 9.24 -2.99
CA ASP A 77 -11.78 9.21 -4.13
C ASP A 77 -11.55 10.45 -4.98
N SER A 78 -11.03 10.22 -6.18
CA SER A 78 -10.69 11.25 -7.17
C SER A 78 -11.82 11.51 -8.17
N ASP A 79 -13.07 11.60 -7.71
CA ASP A 79 -14.25 11.90 -8.54
C ASP A 79 -13.97 13.04 -9.54
N ALA A 80 -13.95 12.70 -10.84
CA ALA A 80 -13.62 13.61 -11.94
C ALA A 80 -14.59 14.81 -12.02
N ASP A 81 -15.87 14.62 -11.65
CA ASP A 81 -16.86 15.70 -11.65
C ASP A 81 -16.65 16.65 -10.48
N ARG A 82 -16.15 16.15 -9.35
CA ARG A 82 -15.76 16.95 -8.19
C ARG A 82 -14.53 17.79 -8.49
N LYS A 83 -13.51 17.20 -9.16
CA LYS A 83 -12.31 17.94 -9.61
C LYS A 83 -12.67 19.07 -10.56
N LYS A 84 -13.59 18.87 -11.51
CA LYS A 84 -14.07 19.91 -12.44
C LYS A 84 -14.79 21.07 -11.72
N LYS A 85 -15.40 20.80 -10.55
CA LYS A 85 -16.08 21.81 -9.72
C LYS A 85 -15.15 22.47 -8.70
N GLY A 86 -13.84 22.27 -8.78
CA GLY A 86 -12.86 22.83 -7.84
C GLY A 86 -12.85 22.14 -6.46
N GLY A 87 -13.48 20.96 -6.33
CA GLY A 87 -13.44 20.14 -5.14
C GLY A 87 -12.19 19.27 -5.12
N GLY A 88 -11.49 19.20 -3.97
CA GLY A 88 -10.34 18.31 -3.78
C GLY A 88 -10.73 16.84 -3.62
N GLU A 89 -9.72 15.97 -3.68
CA GLU A 89 -9.86 14.54 -3.36
C GLU A 89 -10.20 14.37 -1.88
N ARG A 90 -11.16 13.50 -1.54
CA ARG A 90 -11.52 13.22 -0.15
C ARG A 90 -10.94 11.90 0.28
N SER A 91 -10.42 11.86 1.51
CA SER A 91 -10.01 10.61 2.14
C SER A 91 -11.23 9.89 2.71
N ASP A 92 -11.75 8.95 1.94
CA ASP A 92 -12.94 8.16 2.32
C ASP A 92 -12.58 6.94 3.18
N SER A 93 -11.32 6.54 3.20
CA SER A 93 -10.73 5.56 4.11
C SER A 93 -9.53 6.18 4.80
N ILE A 94 -9.48 6.11 6.12
CA ILE A 94 -8.39 6.68 6.93
C ILE A 94 -7.99 5.64 7.97
N MET A 95 -6.71 5.26 7.96
CA MET A 95 -6.14 4.34 8.95
C MET A 95 -4.79 4.86 9.44
N ILE A 96 -4.49 4.62 10.70
CA ILE A 96 -3.16 4.82 11.27
C ILE A 96 -2.63 3.44 11.64
N LEU A 97 -1.43 3.11 11.17
CA LEU A 97 -0.70 1.92 11.54
C LEU A 97 0.46 2.33 12.44
N SER A 98 0.56 1.71 13.61
CA SER A 98 1.74 1.79 14.48
C SER A 98 2.51 0.48 14.40
N ILE A 99 3.72 0.53 13.90
CA ILE A 99 4.55 -0.63 13.56
C ILE A 99 5.74 -0.67 14.50
N ASN A 100 5.84 -1.73 15.30
CA ASN A 100 6.90 -1.88 16.30
C ASN A 100 7.61 -3.23 16.15
N PRO A 101 8.80 -3.26 15.55
CA PRO A 101 9.54 -4.51 15.33
C PRO A 101 10.09 -5.08 16.64
N LYS A 102 10.34 -4.24 17.66
CA LYS A 102 10.87 -4.68 18.97
C LYS A 102 9.85 -5.49 19.76
N THR A 103 8.58 -5.12 19.67
CA THR A 103 7.47 -5.85 20.32
C THR A 103 6.79 -6.84 19.36
N LYS A 104 7.21 -6.87 18.09
CA LYS A 104 6.65 -7.71 17.03
C LYS A 104 5.16 -7.49 16.80
N LYS A 105 4.72 -6.23 16.90
CA LYS A 105 3.30 -5.87 16.83
C LYS A 105 3.05 -4.76 15.83
N THR A 106 1.92 -4.87 15.16
CA THR A 106 1.32 -3.79 14.38
C THR A 106 -0.09 -3.50 14.92
N GLU A 107 -0.34 -2.25 15.28
CA GLU A 107 -1.66 -1.77 15.67
C GLU A 107 -2.26 -0.98 14.52
N ILE A 108 -3.48 -1.33 14.10
CA ILE A 108 -4.21 -0.65 13.04
C ILE A 108 -5.41 0.05 13.65
N VAL A 109 -5.51 1.36 13.51
CA VAL A 109 -6.65 2.15 13.96
C VAL A 109 -7.36 2.75 12.76
N SER A 110 -8.60 2.33 12.51
CA SER A 110 -9.47 2.94 11.50
C SER A 110 -10.19 4.16 12.07
N ILE A 111 -10.18 5.26 11.31
CA ILE A 111 -10.79 6.53 11.70
C ILE A 111 -11.97 6.80 10.76
N PRO A 112 -13.20 6.93 11.28
CA PRO A 112 -14.35 7.28 10.46
C PRO A 112 -14.13 8.61 9.74
N ARG A 113 -14.35 8.65 8.43
CA ARG A 113 -14.16 9.87 7.60
C ARG A 113 -14.97 11.08 8.08
N ASP A 114 -16.12 10.80 8.74
CA ASP A 114 -17.04 11.81 9.24
C ASP A 114 -16.70 12.28 10.67
N THR A 115 -15.60 11.78 11.27
CA THR A 115 -15.12 12.19 12.60
C THR A 115 -14.90 13.71 12.61
N ARG A 116 -15.50 14.37 13.61
CA ARG A 116 -15.34 15.82 13.80
C ARG A 116 -13.96 16.11 14.35
N ALA A 117 -13.19 16.91 13.61
CA ALA A 117 -11.80 17.25 13.94
C ALA A 117 -11.50 18.72 13.57
N GLU A 118 -10.54 19.31 14.27
CA GLU A 118 -9.98 20.58 13.83
C GLU A 118 -9.13 20.35 12.57
N ILE A 119 -9.38 21.14 11.54
CA ILE A 119 -8.58 21.13 10.32
C ILE A 119 -7.41 22.10 10.50
N VAL A 120 -6.24 21.51 10.77
CA VAL A 120 -5.03 22.30 11.06
C VAL A 120 -4.65 23.17 9.87
N GLY A 121 -4.45 24.46 10.14
CA GLY A 121 -4.15 25.45 9.10
C GLY A 121 -5.36 26.15 8.49
N ARG A 122 -6.60 25.73 8.84
CA ARG A 122 -7.84 26.42 8.43
C ARG A 122 -8.59 27.07 9.57
N GLY A 123 -8.35 26.68 10.81
CA GLY A 123 -9.08 27.19 11.98
C GLY A 123 -10.55 26.78 12.03
N THR A 124 -10.96 25.74 11.27
CA THR A 124 -12.32 25.20 11.23
C THR A 124 -12.38 23.83 11.88
N THR A 125 -13.56 23.46 12.41
CA THR A 125 -13.82 22.13 12.93
C THR A 125 -14.86 21.46 12.05
N GLU A 126 -14.44 20.43 11.32
CA GLU A 126 -15.22 19.77 10.28
C GLU A 126 -14.97 18.24 10.30
N LYS A 127 -15.48 17.54 9.26
CA LYS A 127 -15.15 16.12 9.04
C LYS A 127 -13.65 15.98 8.69
N ILE A 128 -12.98 15.05 9.33
CA ILE A 128 -11.54 14.81 9.12
C ILE A 128 -11.19 14.54 7.64
N ALA A 129 -12.11 13.91 6.88
CA ALA A 129 -11.94 13.68 5.44
C ALA A 129 -11.73 14.95 4.61
N HIS A 130 -12.18 16.11 5.11
CA HIS A 130 -12.00 17.40 4.41
C HIS A 130 -10.57 17.91 4.48
N ALA A 131 -9.79 17.52 5.48
CA ALA A 131 -8.39 17.93 5.61
C ALA A 131 -7.57 17.54 4.37
N TYR A 132 -7.79 16.34 3.84
CA TYR A 132 -7.14 15.88 2.62
C TYR A 132 -7.57 16.70 1.40
N ALA A 133 -8.85 17.03 1.28
CA ALA A 133 -9.38 17.80 0.17
C ALA A 133 -8.83 19.25 0.12
N TYR A 134 -8.54 19.83 1.28
CA TYR A 134 -8.07 21.21 1.38
C TYR A 134 -6.57 21.36 1.23
N GLY A 135 -5.78 20.46 1.79
CA GLY A 135 -4.32 20.61 1.83
C GLY A 135 -3.55 19.30 1.62
N GLY A 136 -4.21 18.32 0.98
CA GLY A 136 -3.57 17.04 0.68
C GLY A 136 -3.07 16.31 1.93
N PRO A 137 -2.02 15.48 1.75
CA PRO A 137 -1.49 14.68 2.85
C PRO A 137 -0.91 15.52 3.99
N ASN A 138 -0.32 16.69 3.70
CA ASN A 138 0.26 17.55 4.72
C ASN A 138 -0.77 18.03 5.76
N MET A 139 -1.90 18.53 5.31
CA MET A 139 -2.97 19.00 6.19
C MET A 139 -3.69 17.82 6.85
N ALA A 140 -3.92 16.73 6.13
CA ALA A 140 -4.57 15.53 6.66
C ALA A 140 -3.74 14.91 7.80
N VAL A 141 -2.44 14.74 7.61
CA VAL A 141 -1.53 14.19 8.64
C VAL A 141 -1.51 15.07 9.88
N LYS A 142 -1.34 16.39 9.74
CA LYS A 142 -1.35 17.32 10.88
C LYS A 142 -2.68 17.31 11.64
N SER A 143 -3.79 17.24 10.93
CA SER A 143 -5.13 17.17 11.54
C SER A 143 -5.36 15.86 12.27
N LEU A 144 -4.85 14.73 11.74
CA LEU A 144 -4.89 13.44 12.43
C LEU A 144 -4.01 13.41 13.68
N GLU A 145 -2.80 13.97 13.61
CA GLU A 145 -1.93 14.10 14.79
C GLU A 145 -2.61 14.88 15.90
N LYS A 146 -3.25 15.99 15.56
CA LYS A 146 -4.00 16.79 16.52
C LYS A 146 -5.19 16.05 17.12
N LEU A 147 -5.95 15.31 16.28
CA LEU A 147 -7.11 14.53 16.70
C LEU A 147 -6.71 13.39 17.66
N MET A 148 -5.65 12.66 17.31
CA MET A 148 -5.27 11.42 17.99
C MET A 148 -4.21 11.62 19.07
N ASN A 149 -3.54 12.76 19.09
CA ASN A 149 -2.35 13.04 19.91
C ASN A 149 -1.27 11.96 19.76
N VAL A 150 -1.06 11.49 18.54
CA VAL A 150 -0.08 10.45 18.17
C VAL A 150 0.77 10.98 17.02
N PRO A 151 2.12 10.88 17.09
CA PRO A 151 2.96 11.27 15.96
C PRO A 151 2.66 10.43 14.74
N ILE A 152 2.64 11.02 13.56
CA ILE A 152 2.53 10.30 12.27
C ILE A 152 3.81 10.57 11.50
N ASP A 153 4.64 9.56 11.35
CA ASP A 153 5.97 9.70 10.78
C ASP A 153 5.95 9.70 9.26
N HIS A 154 5.08 8.88 8.69
CA HIS A 154 4.95 8.67 7.25
C HIS A 154 3.48 8.62 6.81
N TYR A 155 3.26 8.70 5.50
CA TYR A 155 1.94 8.47 4.93
C TYR A 155 2.01 7.65 3.64
N ALA A 156 0.88 7.07 3.27
CA ALA A 156 0.64 6.56 1.93
C ALA A 156 -0.82 6.86 1.52
N THR A 157 -0.99 7.19 0.27
CA THR A 157 -2.30 7.41 -0.34
C THR A 157 -2.50 6.46 -1.49
N ILE A 158 -3.69 5.91 -1.59
CA ILE A 158 -4.14 5.11 -2.73
C ILE A 158 -5.45 5.67 -3.27
N ASP A 159 -5.52 5.86 -4.59
CA ASP A 159 -6.76 6.19 -5.28
C ASP A 159 -7.68 4.96 -5.32
N MET A 160 -8.99 5.12 -5.08
CA MET A 160 -9.93 4.00 -5.05
C MET A 160 -10.14 3.35 -6.41
N ASP A 161 -10.07 4.13 -7.50
CA ASP A 161 -10.10 3.56 -8.85
C ASP A 161 -8.78 2.84 -9.15
N GLY A 162 -7.66 3.38 -8.64
CA GLY A 162 -6.38 2.70 -8.68
C GLY A 162 -6.35 1.41 -7.90
N LEU A 163 -7.05 1.34 -6.76
CA LEU A 163 -7.21 0.09 -6.00
C LEU A 163 -7.88 -0.99 -6.85
N HIS A 164 -8.95 -0.64 -7.57
CA HIS A 164 -9.61 -1.53 -8.52
C HIS A 164 -8.61 -2.08 -9.55
N ASN A 165 -7.91 -1.19 -10.25
CA ASN A 165 -6.97 -1.56 -11.30
C ASN A 165 -5.80 -2.40 -10.76
N MET A 166 -5.30 -2.08 -9.58
CA MET A 166 -4.23 -2.87 -8.94
C MET A 166 -4.69 -4.29 -8.61
N ILE A 167 -5.91 -4.46 -8.09
CA ILE A 167 -6.47 -5.79 -7.80
C ILE A 167 -6.60 -6.60 -9.10
N ASP A 168 -7.12 -6.00 -10.17
CA ASP A 168 -7.24 -6.68 -11.46
C ASP A 168 -5.87 -7.01 -12.06
N SER A 169 -4.90 -6.10 -11.91
CA SER A 169 -3.55 -6.29 -12.44
C SER A 169 -2.81 -7.49 -11.82
N ILE A 170 -3.17 -7.90 -10.59
CA ILE A 170 -2.60 -9.05 -9.90
C ILE A 170 -3.48 -10.31 -9.99
N GLY A 171 -4.52 -10.26 -10.81
CA GLY A 171 -5.43 -11.38 -11.03
C GLY A 171 -6.44 -11.60 -9.91
N GLY A 172 -6.86 -10.53 -9.22
CA GLY A 172 -7.79 -10.59 -8.10
C GLY A 172 -7.13 -10.94 -6.76
N VAL A 173 -7.92 -10.84 -5.70
CA VAL A 173 -7.51 -11.17 -4.33
C VAL A 173 -8.53 -12.07 -3.64
N ASP A 174 -8.09 -12.81 -2.63
CA ASP A 174 -8.94 -13.67 -1.82
C ASP A 174 -9.26 -12.97 -0.51
N VAL A 175 -10.55 -12.70 -0.26
CA VAL A 175 -11.02 -12.05 0.96
C VAL A 175 -11.82 -13.04 1.82
N VAL A 176 -11.65 -12.96 3.13
CA VAL A 176 -12.50 -13.67 4.09
C VAL A 176 -13.49 -12.68 4.67
N SER A 177 -14.78 -12.87 4.35
CA SER A 177 -15.80 -11.88 4.74
C SER A 177 -16.02 -11.84 6.25
N ASN A 178 -16.11 -10.61 6.79
CA ASN A 178 -16.45 -10.35 8.20
C ASN A 178 -17.95 -10.54 8.51
N ASP A 179 -18.79 -10.41 7.49
CA ASP A 179 -20.25 -10.45 7.60
C ASP A 179 -20.89 -11.25 6.45
N THR A 180 -22.17 -11.60 6.60
CA THR A 180 -22.95 -12.23 5.53
C THR A 180 -23.89 -11.22 4.91
N PHE A 181 -23.65 -10.89 3.63
CA PHE A 181 -24.46 -9.93 2.86
C PHE A 181 -24.36 -10.20 1.36
N THR A 182 -25.23 -9.56 0.59
CA THR A 182 -25.21 -9.61 -0.88
C THR A 182 -25.13 -8.20 -1.43
N VAL A 183 -24.25 -7.97 -2.39
CA VAL A 183 -24.14 -6.70 -3.12
C VAL A 183 -23.98 -6.97 -4.60
N ASP A 184 -24.84 -6.36 -5.43
CA ASP A 184 -24.87 -6.50 -6.90
C ASP A 184 -24.80 -7.98 -7.38
N GLY A 185 -25.54 -8.86 -6.73
CA GLY A 185 -25.61 -10.28 -7.04
C GLY A 185 -24.44 -11.13 -6.53
N VAL A 186 -23.42 -10.54 -5.92
CA VAL A 186 -22.32 -11.25 -5.28
C VAL A 186 -22.65 -11.47 -3.81
N ARG A 187 -22.71 -12.74 -3.40
CA ARG A 187 -22.94 -13.12 -2.00
C ARG A 187 -21.61 -13.31 -1.28
N PHE A 188 -21.43 -12.60 -0.19
CA PHE A 188 -20.34 -12.78 0.77
C PHE A 188 -20.90 -13.49 2.02
N THR A 189 -20.18 -14.48 2.51
CA THR A 189 -20.59 -15.24 3.70
C THR A 189 -19.52 -15.13 4.77
N LYS A 190 -19.93 -14.78 5.97
CA LYS A 190 -19.02 -14.59 7.12
C LYS A 190 -18.09 -15.79 7.31
N GLY A 191 -16.80 -15.54 7.40
CA GLY A 191 -15.76 -16.56 7.60
C GLY A 191 -15.43 -17.39 6.36
N GLN A 192 -16.10 -17.18 5.22
CA GLN A 192 -15.78 -17.86 3.97
C GLN A 192 -14.87 -17.01 3.09
N GLN A 193 -13.90 -17.66 2.46
CA GLN A 193 -13.04 -17.07 1.47
C GLN A 193 -13.79 -16.91 0.14
N THR A 194 -13.65 -15.73 -0.46
CA THR A 194 -14.22 -15.42 -1.78
C THR A 194 -13.12 -14.77 -2.62
N HIS A 195 -12.90 -15.28 -3.83
CA HIS A 195 -12.03 -14.62 -4.80
C HIS A 195 -12.78 -13.46 -5.43
N VAL A 196 -12.18 -12.27 -5.42
CA VAL A 196 -12.77 -11.04 -5.94
C VAL A 196 -11.84 -10.34 -6.92
N ASN A 197 -12.40 -9.85 -8.02
CA ASN A 197 -11.75 -8.92 -8.93
C ASN A 197 -11.88 -7.47 -8.39
N GLY A 198 -11.34 -6.49 -9.13
CA GLY A 198 -11.35 -5.09 -8.73
C GLY A 198 -12.75 -4.55 -8.47
N ASP A 199 -13.71 -4.79 -9.37
CA ASP A 199 -15.11 -4.36 -9.22
C ASP A 199 -15.75 -4.96 -7.96
N GLN A 200 -15.60 -6.26 -7.76
CA GLN A 200 -16.17 -6.97 -6.62
C GLN A 200 -15.52 -6.51 -5.30
N ALA A 201 -14.22 -6.25 -5.32
CA ALA A 201 -13.50 -5.73 -4.16
C ALA A 201 -13.97 -4.31 -3.79
N LEU A 202 -14.17 -3.41 -4.77
CA LEU A 202 -14.73 -2.08 -4.51
C LEU A 202 -16.15 -2.16 -3.94
N LYS A 203 -17.00 -3.03 -4.45
CA LYS A 203 -18.36 -3.28 -3.91
C LYS A 203 -18.27 -3.79 -2.48
N PHE A 204 -17.40 -4.76 -2.22
CA PHE A 204 -17.17 -5.31 -0.88
C PHE A 204 -16.74 -4.23 0.13
N ILE A 205 -15.78 -3.37 -0.19
CA ILE A 205 -15.29 -2.32 0.71
C ILE A 205 -16.23 -1.10 0.81
N ARG A 206 -17.14 -0.89 -0.15
CA ARG A 206 -18.12 0.21 -0.14
C ARG A 206 -19.44 -0.19 0.52
N SER A 207 -19.73 -1.48 0.63
CA SER A 207 -20.96 -2.01 1.25
C SER A 207 -21.11 -1.50 2.67
N ARG A 208 -22.28 -0.95 2.96
CA ARG A 208 -22.62 -0.36 4.25
C ARG A 208 -24.08 -0.51 4.62
N LYS A 209 -24.97 -0.33 3.64
CA LYS A 209 -26.43 -0.27 3.83
C LYS A 209 -27.12 -1.58 3.49
N GLU A 210 -26.43 -2.49 2.83
CA GLU A 210 -26.95 -3.82 2.49
C GLU A 210 -27.28 -4.59 3.77
N GLU A 211 -28.36 -5.34 3.75
CA GLU A 211 -28.76 -6.16 4.88
C GLU A 211 -27.63 -7.12 5.26
N GLY A 212 -27.25 -7.11 6.53
CA GLY A 212 -26.14 -7.91 7.06
C GLY A 212 -24.73 -7.32 6.86
N ALA A 213 -24.60 -6.16 6.19
CA ALA A 213 -23.27 -5.57 5.91
C ALA A 213 -22.60 -4.89 7.14
N GLY A 214 -23.26 -4.79 8.30
CA GLY A 214 -22.65 -4.29 9.53
C GLY A 214 -22.36 -2.78 9.57
N GLY A 215 -22.97 -1.99 8.68
CA GLY A 215 -22.86 -0.53 8.68
C GLY A 215 -21.43 -0.02 8.41
N ASP A 216 -21.11 1.13 9.00
CA ASP A 216 -19.77 1.75 8.87
C ASP A 216 -18.68 0.92 9.53
N PHE A 217 -19.00 0.24 10.62
CA PHE A 217 -18.07 -0.65 11.31
C PHE A 217 -17.65 -1.82 10.40
N GLY A 218 -18.63 -2.53 9.83
CA GLY A 218 -18.36 -3.62 8.88
C GLY A 218 -17.60 -3.15 7.66
N ARG A 219 -17.89 -1.96 7.14
CA ARG A 219 -17.17 -1.35 6.01
C ARG A 219 -15.69 -1.13 6.33
N GLN A 220 -15.34 -0.55 7.46
CA GLN A 220 -13.95 -0.31 7.85
C GLN A 220 -13.17 -1.62 8.01
N GLN A 221 -13.78 -2.65 8.58
CA GLN A 221 -13.18 -3.99 8.65
C GLN A 221 -12.90 -4.56 7.25
N ARG A 222 -13.83 -4.41 6.30
CA ARG A 222 -13.64 -4.87 4.91
C ARG A 222 -12.53 -4.14 4.19
N GLN A 223 -12.34 -2.84 4.45
CA GLN A 223 -11.21 -2.09 3.93
C GLN A 223 -9.87 -2.67 4.41
N GLN A 224 -9.77 -3.03 5.70
CA GLN A 224 -8.58 -3.69 6.25
C GLN A 224 -8.36 -5.08 5.63
N ILE A 225 -9.42 -5.87 5.46
CA ILE A 225 -9.35 -7.22 4.85
C ILE A 225 -8.82 -7.15 3.42
N VAL A 226 -9.31 -6.22 2.60
CA VAL A 226 -8.83 -6.09 1.21
C VAL A 226 -7.38 -5.62 1.15
N LEU A 227 -6.98 -4.65 1.98
CA LEU A 227 -5.58 -4.20 2.03
C LEU A 227 -4.63 -5.33 2.44
N GLU A 228 -5.02 -6.14 3.43
CA GLU A 228 -4.25 -7.30 3.87
C GLU A 228 -4.16 -8.38 2.76
N ALA A 229 -5.28 -8.67 2.10
CA ALA A 229 -5.33 -9.62 0.98
C ALA A 229 -4.44 -9.16 -0.19
N MET A 230 -4.46 -7.88 -0.52
CA MET A 230 -3.57 -7.29 -1.53
C MET A 230 -2.10 -7.41 -1.13
N ALA A 231 -1.74 -7.04 0.11
CA ALA A 231 -0.37 -7.13 0.59
C ALA A 231 0.16 -8.58 0.49
N ASN A 232 -0.63 -9.55 0.91
CA ASN A 232 -0.30 -10.96 0.83
C ASN A 232 -0.16 -11.44 -0.63
N LYS A 233 -1.03 -11.01 -1.53
CA LYS A 233 -0.98 -11.36 -2.96
C LYS A 233 0.25 -10.77 -3.63
N ILE A 234 0.56 -9.50 -3.36
CA ILE A 234 1.76 -8.82 -3.88
C ILE A 234 3.04 -9.49 -3.38
N ALA A 235 3.08 -9.93 -2.13
CA ALA A 235 4.22 -10.65 -1.56
C ALA A 235 4.39 -12.07 -2.09
N SER A 236 3.37 -12.64 -2.75
CA SER A 236 3.40 -14.02 -3.25
C SER A 236 4.21 -14.15 -4.56
N PRO A 237 4.79 -15.33 -4.85
CA PRO A 237 5.50 -15.58 -6.12
C PRO A 237 4.63 -15.36 -7.37
N SER A 238 3.30 -15.51 -7.27
CA SER A 238 2.39 -15.31 -8.40
C SER A 238 2.35 -13.85 -8.90
N SER A 239 2.79 -12.87 -8.09
CA SER A 239 2.86 -11.47 -8.52
C SER A 239 3.95 -11.21 -9.56
N ILE A 240 4.93 -12.11 -9.71
CA ILE A 240 6.03 -11.95 -10.68
C ILE A 240 5.50 -11.88 -12.11
N THR A 241 4.49 -12.69 -12.45
CA THR A 241 3.89 -12.70 -13.80
C THR A 241 3.13 -11.40 -14.11
N HIS A 242 2.72 -10.67 -13.09
CA HIS A 242 1.95 -9.43 -13.18
C HIS A 242 2.78 -8.17 -12.85
N PHE A 243 4.10 -8.34 -12.68
CA PHE A 243 4.99 -7.29 -12.19
C PHE A 243 4.85 -5.96 -12.93
N ASN A 244 4.84 -5.99 -14.26
CA ASN A 244 4.80 -4.76 -15.07
C ASN A 244 3.47 -4.00 -14.93
N SER A 245 2.35 -4.72 -14.96
CA SER A 245 1.02 -4.14 -14.78
C SER A 245 0.90 -3.53 -13.39
N LEU A 246 1.28 -4.29 -12.36
CA LEU A 246 1.28 -3.82 -10.97
C LEU A 246 2.14 -2.57 -10.78
N MET A 247 3.38 -2.54 -11.31
CA MET A 247 4.25 -1.35 -11.19
C MET A 247 3.65 -0.13 -11.89
N ASN A 248 2.97 -0.31 -13.02
CA ASN A 248 2.29 0.78 -13.71
C ASN A 248 1.10 1.32 -12.87
N GLU A 249 0.30 0.45 -12.28
CA GLU A 249 -0.81 0.87 -11.42
C GLU A 249 -0.33 1.56 -10.15
N ILE A 250 0.71 1.03 -9.49
CA ILE A 250 1.31 1.65 -8.30
C ILE A 250 1.80 3.07 -8.63
N GLN A 251 2.57 3.25 -9.71
CA GLN A 251 3.13 4.57 -10.03
C GLN A 251 2.07 5.63 -10.39
N ASN A 252 0.88 5.23 -10.82
CA ASN A 252 -0.18 6.14 -11.21
C ASN A 252 -1.14 6.45 -10.05
N ASN A 253 -1.30 5.53 -9.11
CA ASN A 253 -2.39 5.57 -8.12
C ASN A 253 -1.92 5.61 -6.66
N VAL A 254 -0.60 5.50 -6.41
CA VAL A 254 -0.04 5.56 -5.04
C VAL A 254 0.84 6.79 -4.88
N LYS A 255 0.76 7.44 -3.72
CA LYS A 255 1.71 8.48 -3.28
C LYS A 255 2.15 8.17 -1.86
N THR A 256 3.43 8.43 -1.56
CA THR A 256 3.99 8.26 -0.21
C THR A 256 5.23 9.14 -0.04
N ASP A 257 5.53 9.51 1.18
CA ASP A 257 6.79 10.17 1.54
C ASP A 257 7.95 9.19 1.75
N LEU A 258 7.66 7.89 1.79
CA LEU A 258 8.70 6.85 1.89
C LEU A 258 9.51 6.76 0.59
N THR A 259 10.82 6.73 0.73
CA THR A 259 11.74 6.43 -0.38
C THR A 259 11.81 4.94 -0.64
N LEU A 260 12.39 4.54 -1.78
CA LEU A 260 12.70 3.12 -2.03
C LEU A 260 13.65 2.53 -0.98
N GLY A 261 14.60 3.34 -0.48
CA GLY A 261 15.48 2.94 0.61
C GLY A 261 14.71 2.62 1.87
N ASP A 262 13.75 3.49 2.25
CA ASP A 262 12.89 3.28 3.41
C ASP A 262 12.03 2.02 3.26
N LEU A 263 11.41 1.81 2.08
CA LEU A 263 10.63 0.61 1.80
C LEU A 263 11.46 -0.67 1.91
N ASN A 264 12.70 -0.67 1.41
CA ASN A 264 13.61 -1.80 1.54
C ASN A 264 14.02 -2.03 3.00
N THR A 265 14.28 -0.96 3.76
CA THR A 265 14.59 -1.03 5.19
C THR A 265 13.41 -1.59 5.99
N ILE A 266 12.20 -1.13 5.72
CA ILE A 266 10.97 -1.66 6.33
C ILE A 266 10.85 -3.15 6.04
N ARG A 267 11.00 -3.56 4.79
CA ARG A 267 10.96 -4.98 4.41
C ARG A 267 11.98 -5.83 5.18
N SER A 268 13.19 -5.31 5.41
CA SER A 268 14.27 -6.05 6.04
C SER A 268 14.16 -6.08 7.57
N ASN A 269 13.86 -4.93 8.18
CA ASN A 269 13.98 -4.74 9.63
C ASN A 269 12.65 -4.89 10.37
N TYR A 270 11.49 -4.84 9.66
CA TYR A 270 10.15 -4.85 10.27
C TYR A 270 9.31 -6.08 9.92
N LYS A 271 9.89 -7.09 9.30
CA LYS A 271 9.17 -8.31 8.89
C LYS A 271 8.48 -9.00 10.07
N ASP A 272 9.09 -8.99 11.26
CA ASP A 272 8.54 -9.63 12.45
C ASP A 272 7.45 -8.78 13.13
N ALA A 273 7.24 -7.53 12.72
CA ALA A 273 6.17 -6.69 13.24
C ALA A 273 4.77 -7.18 12.83
N ASN A 274 4.70 -8.12 11.90
CA ASN A 274 3.45 -8.77 11.47
C ASN A 274 3.07 -9.99 12.31
N ASP A 275 3.87 -10.41 13.29
CA ASP A 275 3.57 -11.58 14.13
C ASP A 275 2.25 -11.39 14.90
N THR A 276 1.94 -10.14 15.30
CA THR A 276 0.67 -9.79 15.93
C THR A 276 0.10 -8.52 15.30
N ILE A 277 -1.06 -8.63 14.66
CA ILE A 277 -1.80 -7.49 14.10
C ILE A 277 -3.08 -7.30 14.91
N ASN A 278 -3.18 -6.18 15.61
CA ASN A 278 -4.38 -5.78 16.34
C ASN A 278 -5.14 -4.72 15.53
N LYS A 279 -6.44 -4.87 15.47
CA LYS A 279 -7.32 -3.99 14.68
C LYS A 279 -8.27 -3.25 15.61
N HIS A 280 -8.25 -1.93 15.54
CA HIS A 280 -9.06 -1.03 16.35
C HIS A 280 -9.87 -0.10 15.44
N GLN A 281 -10.87 0.51 16.02
CA GLN A 281 -11.69 1.52 15.37
C GLN A 281 -11.97 2.64 16.36
N LEU A 282 -11.84 3.88 15.90
CA LEU A 282 -12.27 5.06 16.65
C LEU A 282 -13.80 5.09 16.65
N SER A 283 -14.42 5.18 17.85
CA SER A 283 -15.87 5.26 18.07
C SER A 283 -16.31 6.68 18.38
#